data_7c0e96b299240f5c99a22ea660670106
#
_entry.id   7c0e96b299240f5c99a22ea660670106
#
_cell.length_a   1.000
_cell.length_b   1.000
_cell.length_c   1.000
_cell.angle_alpha   90.00
_cell.angle_beta   90.00
_cell.angle_gamma   90.00
#
_symmetry.space_group_name_H-M   'P 1'
#
loop_
_entity.id
_entity.type
_entity.pdbx_description
1 polymer ?
#
loop_
_entity_poly.entity_id
_entity_poly.type
_entity_poly.pdbx_seq_one_letter_code
_entity_poly.pdbx_strand_id
1 'polypeptide(L)'
;MKLAVRNLSLCAVVASFAAAGQAVAQETHAHATAKPVVAEFKNAEGQSVGTATLSEAAHGVKIKLDIKGLPAGEHSIHIHQVAKCDAPDFKSAGPHFSPAGHMDHDHNSAPAGDIPDFTLILAADGTAHVSVVAPNVTLGDDPSSVFSNGGTSIVIHAVATPGAANSPARIACAVVKKPE
;
A
#
# COMPACT_ATOMS: atom_id res chain seq x y z
N MET A 1 2.57 -18.88 -97.77
CA MET A 1 3.19 -18.84 -96.39
C MET A 1 2.15 -18.28 -95.46
N LYS A 2 1.44 -19.12 -94.69
CA LYS A 2 0.42 -18.71 -93.69
C LYS A 2 0.93 -19.06 -92.33
N LEU A 3 1.23 -18.03 -91.47
CA LEU A 3 1.57 -18.21 -90.06
C LEU A 3 0.29 -18.36 -89.24
N ALA A 4 0.15 -19.46 -88.57
CA ALA A 4 -0.89 -19.69 -87.57
C ALA A 4 -0.47 -19.12 -86.25
N VAL A 5 -1.26 -18.19 -85.69
CA VAL A 5 -1.11 -17.66 -84.34
C VAL A 5 -1.91 -18.55 -83.38
N ARG A 6 -1.22 -19.19 -82.44
CA ARG A 6 -1.85 -19.97 -81.37
C ARG A 6 -2.11 -19.03 -80.16
N ASN A 7 -3.36 -18.83 -79.86
CA ASN A 7 -3.80 -18.16 -78.64
C ASN A 7 -3.57 -19.08 -77.44
N LEU A 8 -2.72 -18.60 -76.47
CA LEU A 8 -2.56 -19.21 -75.19
C LEU A 8 -3.51 -18.51 -74.19
N SER A 9 -4.55 -19.25 -73.80
CA SER A 9 -5.47 -18.82 -72.77
C SER A 9 -4.78 -18.96 -71.34
N LEU A 10 -4.53 -17.88 -70.69
CA LEU A 10 -3.99 -17.87 -69.37
C LEU A 10 -5.13 -17.88 -68.35
N CYS A 11 -5.38 -19.04 -67.71
CA CYS A 11 -6.32 -19.12 -66.58
C CYS A 11 -5.68 -18.51 -65.33
N ALA A 12 -6.17 -17.34 -64.88
CA ALA A 12 -5.82 -16.76 -63.61
C ALA A 12 -6.61 -17.44 -62.47
N VAL A 13 -5.91 -18.19 -61.65
CA VAL A 13 -6.46 -18.74 -60.41
C VAL A 13 -6.35 -17.67 -59.34
N VAL A 14 -7.49 -17.10 -58.94
CA VAL A 14 -7.59 -16.17 -57.82
C VAL A 14 -7.68 -17.01 -56.55
N ALA A 15 -6.59 -17.09 -55.80
CA ALA A 15 -6.57 -17.68 -54.46
C ALA A 15 -7.08 -16.66 -53.45
N SER A 16 -8.30 -16.85 -52.94
CA SER A 16 -8.86 -16.05 -51.85
C SER A 16 -8.27 -16.51 -50.53
N PHE A 17 -7.37 -15.71 -49.96
CA PHE A 17 -6.93 -15.91 -48.58
C PHE A 17 -8.00 -15.37 -47.63
N ALA A 18 -8.72 -16.28 -46.97
CA ALA A 18 -9.55 -15.92 -45.82
C ALA A 18 -8.64 -15.70 -44.60
N ALA A 19 -8.42 -14.45 -44.24
CA ALA A 19 -7.74 -14.10 -42.98
C ALA A 19 -8.71 -14.38 -41.83
N ALA A 20 -8.54 -15.50 -41.13
CA ALA A 20 -9.18 -15.77 -39.86
C ALA A 20 -8.53 -14.87 -38.81
N GLY A 21 -9.16 -13.73 -38.49
CA GLY A 21 -8.79 -12.87 -37.38
C GLY A 21 -9.07 -13.59 -36.07
N GLN A 22 -8.01 -14.03 -35.38
CA GLN A 22 -8.12 -14.51 -34.01
C GLN A 22 -8.32 -13.26 -33.11
N ALA A 23 -9.53 -13.05 -32.64
CA ALA A 23 -9.82 -12.12 -31.58
C ALA A 23 -9.18 -12.67 -30.30
N VAL A 24 -8.04 -12.12 -29.90
CA VAL A 24 -7.47 -12.36 -28.57
C VAL A 24 -8.41 -11.70 -27.58
N ALA A 25 -9.22 -12.49 -26.89
CA ALA A 25 -10.00 -12.01 -25.76
C ALA A 25 -9.01 -11.59 -24.67
N GLN A 26 -8.85 -10.29 -24.48
CA GLN A 26 -8.11 -9.72 -23.39
C GLN A 26 -8.95 -9.94 -22.14
N GLU A 27 -8.62 -10.99 -21.37
CA GLU A 27 -9.22 -11.18 -20.04
C GLU A 27 -8.79 -10.01 -19.18
N THR A 28 -9.67 -9.04 -19.03
CA THR A 28 -9.55 -8.03 -17.98
C THR A 28 -9.76 -8.76 -16.67
N HIS A 29 -8.67 -9.11 -15.98
CA HIS A 29 -8.73 -9.51 -14.60
C HIS A 29 -9.31 -8.34 -13.81
N ALA A 30 -10.61 -8.37 -13.56
CA ALA A 30 -11.23 -7.49 -12.58
C ALA A 30 -10.57 -7.85 -11.25
N HIS A 31 -9.63 -7.02 -10.79
CA HIS A 31 -9.13 -7.09 -9.42
C HIS A 31 -10.36 -6.94 -8.52
N ALA A 32 -10.77 -8.03 -7.87
CA ALA A 32 -11.76 -7.96 -6.81
C ALA A 32 -11.17 -7.03 -5.75
N THR A 33 -11.67 -5.80 -5.66
CA THR A 33 -11.23 -4.85 -4.65
C THR A 33 -11.49 -5.47 -3.29
N ALA A 34 -10.41 -5.84 -2.57
CA ALA A 34 -10.50 -6.36 -1.22
C ALA A 34 -11.28 -5.37 -0.35
N LYS A 35 -12.08 -5.90 0.59
CA LYS A 35 -12.82 -5.03 1.52
C LYS A 35 -11.83 -4.15 2.29
N PRO A 36 -12.12 -2.85 2.47
CA PRO A 36 -11.27 -1.98 3.27
C PRO A 36 -11.10 -2.52 4.69
N VAL A 37 -9.89 -2.43 5.21
CA VAL A 37 -9.56 -2.84 6.58
C VAL A 37 -9.59 -1.59 7.46
N VAL A 38 -10.33 -1.64 8.55
CA VAL A 38 -10.42 -0.54 9.52
C VAL A 38 -9.65 -0.93 10.77
N ALA A 39 -8.68 -0.08 11.15
CA ALA A 39 -7.90 -0.19 12.38
C ALA A 39 -8.19 1.01 13.29
N GLU A 40 -8.52 0.76 14.55
CA GLU A 40 -8.81 1.80 15.53
C GLU A 40 -7.54 2.24 16.25
N PHE A 41 -7.29 3.54 16.28
CA PHE A 41 -6.22 4.12 17.07
C PHE A 41 -6.64 4.29 18.53
N LYS A 42 -5.78 3.86 19.43
CA LYS A 42 -5.88 4.12 20.88
C LYS A 42 -4.66 4.89 21.38
N ASN A 43 -4.91 5.83 22.28
CA ASN A 43 -3.85 6.54 22.99
C ASN A 43 -3.32 5.74 24.21
N ALA A 44 -2.38 6.31 24.95
CA ALA A 44 -1.76 5.68 26.12
C ALA A 44 -2.77 5.34 27.24
N GLU A 45 -3.89 6.05 27.31
CA GLU A 45 -4.99 5.82 28.26
C GLU A 45 -6.01 4.80 27.76
N GLY A 46 -5.79 4.22 26.56
CA GLY A 46 -6.69 3.27 25.94
C GLY A 46 -7.95 3.89 25.30
N GLN A 47 -8.02 5.21 25.22
CA GLN A 47 -9.13 5.91 24.59
C GLN A 47 -9.01 5.86 23.08
N SER A 48 -10.15 5.74 22.39
CA SER A 48 -10.22 5.82 20.93
C SER A 48 -9.94 7.24 20.45
N VAL A 49 -8.92 7.40 19.61
CA VAL A 49 -8.50 8.68 19.05
C VAL A 49 -8.60 8.73 17.53
N GLY A 50 -9.28 7.76 16.92
CA GLY A 50 -9.57 7.76 15.50
C GLY A 50 -9.42 6.40 14.83
N THR A 51 -9.40 6.41 13.49
CA THR A 51 -9.29 5.20 12.66
C THR A 51 -8.34 5.39 11.48
N ALA A 52 -7.71 4.30 11.07
CA ALA A 52 -7.11 4.14 9.76
C ALA A 52 -7.97 3.19 8.92
N THR A 53 -8.36 3.59 7.72
CA THR A 53 -9.00 2.71 6.74
C THR A 53 -8.01 2.42 5.62
N LEU A 54 -7.62 1.15 5.50
CA LEU A 54 -6.66 0.67 4.51
C LEU A 54 -7.42 0.09 3.31
N SER A 55 -7.00 0.46 2.11
CA SER A 55 -7.52 -0.06 0.85
C SER A 55 -6.41 -0.17 -0.18
N GLU A 56 -6.60 -0.99 -1.20
CA GLU A 56 -5.66 -1.09 -2.31
C GLU A 56 -5.53 0.24 -3.05
N ALA A 57 -4.31 0.53 -3.50
CA ALA A 57 -4.00 1.64 -4.39
C ALA A 57 -3.25 1.11 -5.62
N ALA A 58 -3.12 1.91 -6.67
CA ALA A 58 -2.38 1.53 -7.87
C ALA A 58 -0.91 1.14 -7.56
N HIS A 59 -0.34 1.74 -6.54
CA HIS A 59 1.00 1.44 -6.03
C HIS A 59 0.97 1.48 -4.50
N GLY A 60 0.89 0.31 -3.86
CA GLY A 60 0.89 0.19 -2.41
C GLY A 60 -0.50 0.22 -1.76
N VAL A 61 -0.55 0.70 -0.53
CA VAL A 61 -1.76 0.74 0.31
C VAL A 61 -2.15 2.19 0.58
N LYS A 62 -3.39 2.55 0.22
CA LYS A 62 -4.00 3.82 0.61
C LYS A 62 -4.48 3.71 2.06
N ILE A 63 -4.03 4.63 2.88
CA ILE A 63 -4.41 4.77 4.29
C ILE A 63 -5.19 6.08 4.42
N LYS A 64 -6.49 5.97 4.70
CA LYS A 64 -7.33 7.11 5.06
C LYS A 64 -7.34 7.23 6.58
N LEU A 65 -6.93 8.37 7.09
CA LEU A 65 -6.86 8.69 8.52
C LEU A 65 -8.01 9.60 8.91
N ASP A 66 -8.67 9.26 9.99
CA ASP A 66 -9.67 10.06 10.68
C ASP A 66 -9.28 10.13 12.15
N ILE A 67 -8.60 11.20 12.54
CA ILE A 67 -7.92 11.34 13.85
C ILE A 67 -8.57 12.46 14.64
N LYS A 68 -8.64 12.29 15.96
CA LYS A 68 -9.15 13.30 16.91
C LYS A 68 -8.48 13.13 18.27
N GLY A 69 -8.45 14.22 19.05
CA GLY A 69 -8.04 14.17 20.46
C GLY A 69 -6.56 13.88 20.69
N LEU A 70 -5.73 14.10 19.69
CA LEU A 70 -4.27 14.11 19.82
C LEU A 70 -3.74 15.54 19.86
N PRO A 71 -2.51 15.78 20.36
CA PRO A 71 -1.90 17.11 20.36
C PRO A 71 -1.83 17.69 18.94
N ALA A 72 -2.12 18.98 18.81
CA ALA A 72 -1.97 19.69 17.54
C ALA A 72 -0.49 19.76 17.10
N GLY A 73 -0.25 19.80 15.80
CA GLY A 73 1.09 19.96 15.22
C GLY A 73 1.47 18.86 14.24
N GLU A 74 2.76 18.76 13.96
CA GLU A 74 3.35 17.83 13.01
C GLU A 74 3.75 16.52 13.68
N HIS A 75 3.27 15.42 13.18
CA HIS A 75 3.52 14.09 13.70
C HIS A 75 4.05 13.16 12.61
N SER A 76 5.00 12.29 12.94
CA SER A 76 5.34 11.18 12.06
C SER A 76 4.39 10.00 12.29
N ILE A 77 4.16 9.23 11.23
CA ILE A 77 3.33 8.04 11.24
C ILE A 77 4.02 6.95 10.43
N HIS A 78 4.09 5.74 11.00
CA HIS A 78 4.76 4.61 10.37
C HIS A 78 3.97 3.33 10.60
N ILE A 79 4.18 2.35 9.72
CA ILE A 79 3.73 0.97 9.92
C ILE A 79 4.84 0.25 10.69
N HIS A 80 4.47 -0.41 11.78
CA HIS A 80 5.36 -1.15 12.67
C HIS A 80 5.19 -2.67 12.52
N GLN A 81 6.26 -3.41 12.85
CA GLN A 81 6.44 -4.83 12.55
C GLN A 81 5.42 -5.76 13.23
N VAL A 82 4.88 -5.40 14.39
CA VAL A 82 4.11 -6.31 15.24
C VAL A 82 2.69 -5.82 15.43
N ALA A 83 1.70 -6.73 15.28
CA ALA A 83 0.27 -6.45 15.51
C ALA A 83 -0.06 -6.34 17.00
N LYS A 84 0.65 -5.47 17.72
CA LYS A 84 0.45 -5.19 19.16
C LYS A 84 0.57 -3.71 19.47
N CYS A 85 -0.30 -3.24 20.36
CA CYS A 85 -0.35 -1.85 20.82
C CYS A 85 -0.51 -1.81 22.34
N ASP A 86 0.48 -2.36 23.08
CA ASP A 86 0.41 -2.37 24.54
C ASP A 86 0.77 -0.97 25.08
N ALA A 87 -0.18 -0.36 25.78
CA ALA A 87 0.00 0.93 26.43
C ALA A 87 0.98 0.80 27.64
N PRO A 88 1.62 1.90 28.08
CA PRO A 88 1.43 3.28 27.61
C PRO A 88 2.37 3.67 26.47
N ASP A 89 3.46 2.93 26.18
CA ASP A 89 4.55 3.36 25.32
C ASP A 89 4.55 2.69 23.93
N PHE A 90 3.64 1.75 23.70
CA PHE A 90 3.47 1.02 22.45
C PHE A 90 4.75 0.37 21.88
N LYS A 91 5.74 0.10 22.75
CA LYS A 91 6.97 -0.58 22.33
C LYS A 91 6.72 -1.98 21.79
N SER A 92 5.62 -2.62 22.18
CA SER A 92 5.18 -3.91 21.68
C SER A 92 4.87 -3.94 20.17
N ALA A 93 4.64 -2.77 19.55
CA ALA A 93 4.55 -2.63 18.11
C ALA A 93 5.86 -2.96 17.37
N GLY A 94 6.99 -2.99 18.10
CA GLY A 94 8.30 -3.30 17.53
C GLY A 94 8.92 -2.15 16.72
N PRO A 95 9.89 -2.46 15.83
CA PRO A 95 10.50 -1.51 14.91
C PRO A 95 9.55 -1.18 13.75
N HIS A 96 9.98 -0.30 12.84
CA HIS A 96 9.28 -0.07 11.57
C HIS A 96 9.21 -1.37 10.77
N PHE A 97 8.13 -1.56 10.04
CA PHE A 97 7.89 -2.77 9.28
C PHE A 97 8.94 -2.94 8.18
N SER A 98 9.60 -4.09 8.21
CA SER A 98 10.57 -4.51 7.18
C SER A 98 10.26 -5.96 6.80
N PRO A 99 9.87 -6.26 5.55
CA PRO A 99 9.55 -7.61 5.12
C PRO A 99 10.72 -8.56 5.35
N ALA A 100 10.44 -9.82 5.71
CA ALA A 100 11.46 -10.86 5.83
C ALA A 100 12.18 -11.04 4.49
N GLY A 101 13.50 -10.83 4.48
CA GLY A 101 14.34 -10.84 3.27
C GLY A 101 14.96 -9.47 2.93
N HIS A 102 14.45 -8.39 3.48
CA HIS A 102 15.10 -7.08 3.48
C HIS A 102 15.90 -6.84 4.77
N MET A 103 16.38 -7.90 5.39
CA MET A 103 17.31 -7.82 6.53
C MET A 103 18.67 -7.36 6.03
N ASP A 104 18.84 -6.07 5.94
CA ASP A 104 20.04 -5.29 6.22
C ASP A 104 21.41 -5.81 5.73
N HIS A 105 21.55 -6.12 4.45
CA HIS A 105 22.87 -6.05 3.83
C HIS A 105 23.11 -4.72 3.11
N ASP A 106 22.07 -3.90 3.01
CA ASP A 106 22.18 -2.54 2.46
C ASP A 106 21.61 -1.54 3.49
N HIS A 107 22.47 -1.01 4.35
CA HIS A 107 22.16 0.01 5.37
C HIS A 107 21.60 1.33 4.81
N ASN A 108 21.19 1.33 3.54
CA ASN A 108 20.73 2.52 2.82
C ASN A 108 19.25 2.43 2.37
N SER A 109 18.55 1.35 2.68
CA SER A 109 17.14 1.18 2.33
C SER A 109 16.24 1.52 3.51
N ALA A 110 15.33 2.50 3.34
CA ALA A 110 14.32 2.80 4.33
C ALA A 110 13.39 1.60 4.56
N PRO A 111 12.94 1.34 5.80
CA PRO A 111 11.94 0.32 6.08
C PRO A 111 10.69 0.47 5.20
N ALA A 112 10.07 -0.65 4.83
CA ALA A 112 8.86 -0.63 4.02
C ALA A 112 7.67 0.06 4.74
N GLY A 113 7.71 0.08 6.07
CA GLY A 113 6.72 0.76 6.90
C GLY A 113 6.85 2.28 6.96
N ASP A 114 7.94 2.83 6.42
CA ASP A 114 8.07 4.28 6.29
C ASP A 114 7.17 4.79 5.17
N ILE A 115 6.53 5.93 5.41
CA ILE A 115 5.68 6.59 4.43
C ILE A 115 6.47 7.82 3.94
N PRO A 116 7.16 7.73 2.79
CA PRO A 116 8.00 8.81 2.29
C PRO A 116 7.22 10.12 2.10
N ASP A 117 7.88 11.23 2.37
CA ASP A 117 7.38 12.59 2.13
C ASP A 117 5.99 12.88 2.75
N PHE A 118 5.63 12.16 3.82
CA PHE A 118 4.36 12.39 4.51
C PHE A 118 4.57 12.78 5.97
N THR A 119 3.96 13.92 6.34
CA THR A 119 3.83 14.39 7.72
C THR A 119 2.35 14.49 8.06
N LEU A 120 1.92 13.87 9.14
CA LEU A 120 0.56 14.02 9.66
C LEU A 120 0.44 15.34 10.41
N ILE A 121 -0.33 16.26 9.89
CA ILE A 121 -0.59 17.55 10.52
C ILE A 121 -1.95 17.51 11.19
N LEU A 122 -1.97 17.66 12.52
CA LEU A 122 -3.20 17.82 13.29
C LEU A 122 -3.51 19.30 13.49
N ALA A 123 -4.76 19.66 13.23
CA ALA A 123 -5.29 21.00 13.45
C ALA A 123 -5.26 21.41 14.92
N ALA A 124 -5.54 22.66 15.21
CA ALA A 124 -5.51 23.21 16.58
C ALA A 124 -6.49 22.52 17.55
N ASP A 125 -7.54 21.89 17.02
CA ASP A 125 -8.53 21.10 17.78
C ASP A 125 -8.11 19.62 17.94
N GLY A 126 -6.92 19.25 17.47
CA GLY A 126 -6.39 17.89 17.56
C GLY A 126 -7.01 16.93 16.55
N THR A 127 -7.53 17.43 15.42
CA THR A 127 -8.16 16.60 14.38
C THR A 127 -7.33 16.56 13.09
N ALA A 128 -7.47 15.45 12.34
CA ALA A 128 -6.99 15.33 10.96
C ALA A 128 -7.87 14.37 10.15
N HIS A 129 -8.19 14.76 8.91
CA HIS A 129 -8.91 13.95 7.93
C HIS A 129 -8.11 13.93 6.64
N VAL A 130 -7.22 12.95 6.48
CA VAL A 130 -6.27 12.90 5.37
C VAL A 130 -6.19 11.50 4.77
N SER A 131 -5.63 11.41 3.57
CA SER A 131 -5.28 10.12 2.95
C SER A 131 -3.85 10.18 2.44
N VAL A 132 -3.13 9.08 2.64
CA VAL A 132 -1.76 8.89 2.15
C VAL A 132 -1.64 7.52 1.51
N VAL A 133 -0.65 7.32 0.65
CA VAL A 133 -0.29 6.00 0.11
C VAL A 133 1.04 5.58 0.72
N ALA A 134 1.04 4.38 1.32
CA ALA A 134 2.26 3.68 1.72
C ALA A 134 2.72 2.79 0.55
N PRO A 135 3.76 3.19 -0.19
CA PRO A 135 4.05 2.59 -1.51
C PRO A 135 4.73 1.22 -1.42
N ASN A 136 5.37 0.91 -0.28
CA ASN A 136 6.22 -0.26 -0.13
C ASN A 136 5.55 -1.43 0.60
N VAL A 137 4.22 -1.36 0.78
CA VAL A 137 3.42 -2.40 1.44
C VAL A 137 2.23 -2.80 0.59
N THR A 138 1.64 -3.98 0.89
CA THR A 138 0.49 -4.54 0.18
C THR A 138 -0.60 -4.99 1.14
N LEU A 139 -1.79 -5.30 0.60
CA LEU A 139 -2.89 -5.99 1.31
C LEU A 139 -3.02 -7.46 0.87
N GLY A 140 -2.05 -7.97 0.09
CA GLY A 140 -2.01 -9.34 -0.40
C GLY A 140 -1.50 -10.36 0.62
N ASP A 141 -0.99 -11.48 0.10
CA ASP A 141 -0.40 -12.57 0.89
C ASP A 141 1.13 -12.68 0.66
N ASP A 142 1.74 -11.62 0.15
CA ASP A 142 3.17 -11.52 -0.11
C ASP A 142 3.95 -11.04 1.14
N PRO A 143 5.30 -11.12 1.15
CA PRO A 143 6.11 -10.70 2.29
C PRO A 143 5.96 -9.23 2.69
N SER A 144 5.60 -8.33 1.74
CA SER A 144 5.38 -6.91 1.99
C SER A 144 3.97 -6.59 2.50
N SER A 145 3.15 -7.63 2.69
CA SER A 145 1.79 -7.47 3.19
C SER A 145 1.76 -6.94 4.63
N VAL A 146 0.89 -5.97 4.88
CA VAL A 146 0.62 -5.50 6.26
C VAL A 146 -0.01 -6.58 7.14
N PHE A 147 -0.39 -7.73 6.56
CA PHE A 147 -0.91 -8.90 7.28
C PHE A 147 0.15 -9.95 7.56
N SER A 148 1.40 -9.77 7.09
CA SER A 148 2.49 -10.71 7.32
C SER A 148 2.72 -10.95 8.82
N ASN A 149 3.17 -12.15 9.18
CA ASN A 149 3.50 -12.52 10.56
C ASN A 149 2.37 -12.29 11.58
N GLY A 150 1.11 -12.38 11.14
CA GLY A 150 -0.07 -12.19 11.99
C GLY A 150 -0.52 -10.74 12.09
N GLY A 151 -0.01 -9.87 11.25
CA GLY A 151 -0.38 -8.47 11.12
C GLY A 151 0.70 -7.49 11.58
N THR A 152 0.38 -6.23 11.45
CA THR A 152 1.24 -5.08 11.75
C THR A 152 0.51 -4.11 12.68
N SER A 153 1.11 -2.96 12.94
CA SER A 153 0.41 -1.85 13.59
C SER A 153 0.81 -0.53 12.94
N ILE A 154 -0.06 0.47 13.02
CA ILE A 154 0.23 1.83 12.61
C ILE A 154 0.43 2.65 13.87
N VAL A 155 1.55 3.38 13.96
CA VAL A 155 1.90 4.18 15.13
C VAL A 155 2.02 5.64 14.74
N ILE A 156 1.38 6.51 15.52
CA ILE A 156 1.55 7.96 15.45
C ILE A 156 2.52 8.36 16.57
N HIS A 157 3.55 9.14 16.20
CA HIS A 157 4.57 9.61 17.11
C HIS A 157 4.30 11.08 17.53
N ALA A 158 4.80 11.45 18.70
CA ALA A 158 4.78 12.85 19.13
C ALA A 158 5.56 13.74 18.15
N VAL A 159 5.34 15.04 18.24
CA VAL A 159 6.15 16.02 17.51
C VAL A 159 7.62 15.79 17.82
N ALA A 160 8.45 15.72 16.79
CA ALA A 160 9.88 15.58 16.95
C ALA A 160 10.45 16.84 17.64
N THR A 161 11.12 16.65 18.78
CA THR A 161 11.85 17.75 19.42
C THR A 161 13.18 17.93 18.70
N PRO A 162 13.45 19.09 18.06
CA PRO A 162 14.72 19.33 17.40
C PRO A 162 15.90 19.08 18.35
N GLY A 163 16.87 18.28 17.90
CA GLY A 163 18.07 17.95 18.69
C GLY A 163 17.88 16.88 19.76
N ALA A 164 16.70 16.28 19.92
CA ALA A 164 16.53 15.13 20.79
C ALA A 164 17.27 13.90 20.25
N ALA A 165 18.05 13.25 21.11
CA ALA A 165 18.83 12.05 20.73
C ALA A 165 17.96 10.78 20.56
N ASN A 166 16.70 10.83 20.94
CA ASN A 166 15.80 9.67 20.93
C ASN A 166 14.66 9.88 19.93
N SER A 167 14.18 8.77 19.37
CA SER A 167 12.96 8.78 18.55
C SER A 167 11.79 9.37 19.34
N PRO A 168 10.90 10.15 18.67
CA PRO A 168 9.73 10.71 19.32
C PRO A 168 8.87 9.65 20.01
N ALA A 169 8.24 10.01 21.14
CA ALA A 169 7.35 9.10 21.85
C ALA A 169 6.20 8.64 20.94
N ARG A 170 5.73 7.41 21.14
CA ARG A 170 4.56 6.85 20.45
C ARG A 170 3.32 7.30 21.22
N ILE A 171 2.41 8.01 20.58
CA ILE A 171 1.24 8.62 21.23
C ILE A 171 -0.08 7.96 20.88
N ALA A 172 -0.14 7.25 19.76
CA ALA A 172 -1.30 6.45 19.40
C ALA A 172 -0.87 5.25 18.54
N CYS A 173 -1.63 4.16 18.66
CA CYS A 173 -1.33 2.92 17.98
C CYS A 173 -2.64 2.23 17.53
N ALA A 174 -2.64 1.68 16.30
CA ALA A 174 -3.73 0.91 15.73
C ALA A 174 -3.24 -0.43 15.21
N VAL A 175 -3.85 -1.53 15.65
CA VAL A 175 -3.52 -2.89 15.19
C VAL A 175 -4.15 -3.15 13.84
N VAL A 176 -3.37 -3.65 12.89
CA VAL A 176 -3.81 -4.05 11.55
C VAL A 176 -3.71 -5.55 11.41
N LYS A 177 -4.85 -6.22 11.20
CA LYS A 177 -4.95 -7.66 10.96
C LYS A 177 -5.82 -7.95 9.75
N LYS A 178 -5.60 -9.12 9.14
CA LYS A 178 -6.45 -9.59 8.05
C LYS A 178 -7.88 -9.76 8.59
N PRO A 179 -8.90 -9.23 7.88
CA PRO A 179 -10.31 -9.50 8.25
C PRO A 179 -10.61 -11.00 8.20
N GLU A 180 -11.40 -11.48 9.14
CA GLU A 180 -11.93 -12.84 9.15
C GLU A 180 -13.00 -13.05 8.06
#